data_f1fd864322f3027383a189cc4363fcab
#
_entry.id   f1fd864322f3027383a189cc4363fcab
#
_cell.length_a   1.000
_cell.length_b   1.000
_cell.length_c   1.000
_cell.angle_alpha   90.00
_cell.angle_beta   90.00
_cell.angle_gamma   90.00
#
_symmetry.space_group_name_H-M   'P 1'
#
loop_
_entity.id
_entity.type
_entity.pdbx_description
1 polymer ?
#
loop_
_entity_poly.entity_id
_entity_poly.type
_entity_poly.pdbx_seq_one_letter_code
_entity_poly.pdbx_strand_id
1 'polypeptide(L)'
;MSAEMTNTPKVSLCDQGRTSFTKEDLLACSRGELFGEGNSQLPAPNMLMMDRIVKITDTDGAFEKGEIIAELDIASNLWFFDCHFPGDPVMPGCLGLDAMWQLVGFFLGWKGGPGKGRALGVGEVKFTGQTLPTAKKVTYKIQMKRVIMRKLIMGIADGVVEVDGRPIYSATDLKVGLFQDTSSF
;
A
#
# COMPACT_ATOMS: atom_id res chain seq x y z
N MET A 1 -29.20 -33.51 1.92
CA MET A 1 -29.60 -32.10 2.10
C MET A 1 -28.34 -31.27 2.00
N SER A 2 -28.07 -30.72 0.82
CA SER A 2 -26.91 -29.85 0.58
C SER A 2 -27.27 -28.44 1.03
N ALA A 3 -26.51 -27.92 2.00
CA ALA A 3 -26.67 -26.52 2.41
C ALA A 3 -26.13 -25.64 1.28
N GLU A 4 -27.02 -24.93 0.60
CA GLU A 4 -26.63 -23.83 -0.27
C GLU A 4 -26.02 -22.73 0.60
N MET A 5 -24.70 -22.59 0.48
CA MET A 5 -24.01 -21.42 1.00
C MET A 5 -24.45 -20.21 0.18
N THR A 6 -25.36 -19.44 0.71
CA THR A 6 -25.76 -18.13 0.17
C THR A 6 -24.54 -17.21 0.23
N ASN A 7 -23.86 -17.07 -0.90
CA ASN A 7 -22.73 -16.15 -1.06
C ASN A 7 -23.28 -14.73 -1.20
N THR A 8 -23.65 -14.11 -0.08
CA THR A 8 -24.01 -12.68 -0.05
C THR A 8 -22.75 -11.90 -0.42
N PRO A 9 -22.75 -11.05 -1.45
CA PRO A 9 -21.58 -10.27 -1.84
C PRO A 9 -21.15 -9.41 -0.64
N LYS A 10 -19.93 -9.62 -0.17
CA LYS A 10 -19.36 -8.86 0.95
C LYS A 10 -19.20 -7.41 0.50
N VAL A 11 -19.92 -6.48 1.16
CA VAL A 11 -19.84 -5.04 0.87
C VAL A 11 -18.39 -4.59 1.07
N SER A 12 -17.82 -3.87 0.11
CA SER A 12 -16.44 -3.38 0.20
C SER A 12 -16.28 -2.36 1.34
N LEU A 13 -15.07 -2.19 1.86
CA LEU A 13 -14.82 -1.16 2.88
C LEU A 13 -14.96 0.26 2.30
N CYS A 14 -14.78 0.41 0.99
CA CYS A 14 -15.09 1.62 0.25
C CYS A 14 -16.59 1.97 0.35
N ASP A 15 -17.45 1.01 0.03
CA ASP A 15 -18.90 1.19 0.08
C ASP A 15 -19.43 1.39 1.52
N GLN A 16 -18.68 0.91 2.52
CA GLN A 16 -18.93 1.17 3.94
C GLN A 16 -18.48 2.57 4.39
N GLY A 17 -17.86 3.36 3.50
CA GLY A 17 -17.37 4.70 3.80
C GLY A 17 -16.15 4.75 4.72
N ARG A 18 -15.38 3.66 4.82
CA ARG A 18 -14.19 3.62 5.66
C ARG A 18 -13.01 4.28 4.97
N THR A 19 -12.51 5.40 5.50
CA THR A 19 -11.53 6.29 4.86
C THR A 19 -10.19 6.41 5.57
N SER A 20 -10.01 5.69 6.69
CA SER A 20 -8.76 5.66 7.45
C SER A 20 -8.55 4.32 8.15
N PHE A 21 -7.30 3.97 8.46
CA PHE A 21 -6.92 2.70 9.07
C PHE A 21 -5.80 2.90 10.07
N THR A 22 -5.96 2.28 11.24
CA THR A 22 -4.97 2.28 12.32
C THR A 22 -3.91 1.20 12.10
N LYS A 23 -2.85 1.20 12.90
CA LYS A 23 -1.83 0.14 12.90
C LYS A 23 -2.46 -1.25 13.08
N GLU A 24 -3.43 -1.38 14.00
CA GLU A 24 -4.10 -2.65 14.26
C GLU A 24 -4.88 -3.15 13.03
N ASP A 25 -5.54 -2.25 12.30
CA ASP A 25 -6.21 -2.59 11.04
C ASP A 25 -5.23 -3.09 9.99
N LEU A 26 -4.04 -2.46 9.89
CA LEU A 26 -3.01 -2.88 8.94
C LEU A 26 -2.42 -4.24 9.31
N LEU A 27 -2.24 -4.51 10.61
CA LEU A 27 -1.84 -5.83 11.11
C LEU A 27 -2.93 -6.88 10.86
N ALA A 28 -4.21 -6.54 11.03
CA ALA A 28 -5.32 -7.41 10.66
C ALA A 28 -5.33 -7.69 9.14
N CYS A 29 -5.02 -6.68 8.32
CA CYS A 29 -4.83 -6.87 6.88
C CYS A 29 -3.70 -7.86 6.57
N SER A 30 -2.57 -7.77 7.29
CA SER A 30 -1.43 -8.67 7.11
C SER A 30 -1.75 -10.12 7.48
N ARG A 31 -2.69 -10.34 8.39
CA ARG A 31 -3.20 -11.67 8.76
C ARG A 31 -4.32 -12.20 7.84
N GLY A 32 -4.72 -11.42 6.82
CA GLY A 32 -5.81 -11.77 5.91
C GLY A 32 -7.21 -11.55 6.48
N GLU A 33 -7.33 -10.91 7.63
CA GLU A 33 -8.62 -10.72 8.33
C GLU A 33 -9.42 -9.54 7.75
N LEU A 34 -8.75 -8.46 7.31
CA LEU A 34 -9.42 -7.23 6.90
C LEU A 34 -10.26 -7.39 5.63
N PHE A 35 -9.69 -7.98 4.58
CA PHE A 35 -10.36 -8.20 3.29
C PHE A 35 -10.85 -9.64 3.11
N GLY A 36 -10.49 -10.53 4.03
CA GLY A 36 -10.84 -11.95 4.00
C GLY A 36 -9.79 -12.83 3.32
N GLU A 37 -9.85 -14.12 3.60
CA GLU A 37 -8.90 -15.10 3.09
C GLU A 37 -8.83 -15.10 1.55
N GLY A 38 -7.61 -15.23 1.00
CA GLY A 38 -7.37 -15.27 -0.44
C GLY A 38 -7.39 -13.92 -1.15
N ASN A 39 -7.69 -12.83 -0.44
CA ASN A 39 -7.71 -11.48 -0.96
C ASN A 39 -6.42 -10.71 -0.68
N SER A 40 -6.41 -9.41 -1.01
CA SER A 40 -5.26 -8.54 -0.81
C SER A 40 -4.82 -8.54 0.65
N GLN A 41 -3.51 -8.66 0.86
CA GLN A 41 -2.88 -8.58 2.17
C GLN A 41 -1.71 -7.60 2.12
N LEU A 42 -1.51 -6.87 3.21
CA LEU A 42 -0.24 -6.20 3.48
C LEU A 42 0.78 -7.23 3.99
N PRO A 43 2.08 -7.01 3.79
CA PRO A 43 3.07 -7.83 4.46
C PRO A 43 3.02 -7.61 5.98
N ALA A 44 3.45 -8.61 6.73
CA ALA A 44 3.68 -8.45 8.16
C ALA A 44 4.97 -7.66 8.44
N PRO A 45 5.17 -7.12 9.65
CA PRO A 45 6.48 -6.65 10.07
C PRO A 45 7.56 -7.76 9.92
N ASN A 46 8.76 -7.46 9.44
CA ASN A 46 9.34 -6.09 9.26
C ASN A 46 9.00 -5.40 7.92
N MET A 47 8.37 -6.08 6.97
CA MET A 47 8.09 -5.52 5.63
C MET A 47 6.86 -4.61 5.56
N LEU A 48 6.05 -4.53 6.61
CA LEU A 48 4.97 -3.54 6.69
C LEU A 48 5.56 -2.14 6.88
N MET A 49 5.50 -1.33 5.83
CA MET A 49 6.21 -0.05 5.74
C MET A 49 5.36 1.16 6.13
N MET A 50 4.30 0.98 6.90
CA MET A 50 3.44 2.07 7.38
C MET A 50 2.81 1.75 8.74
N ASP A 51 2.48 2.79 9.49
CA ASP A 51 1.81 2.67 10.78
C ASP A 51 0.32 2.98 10.69
N ARG A 52 -0.10 3.74 9.68
CA ARG A 52 -1.49 4.11 9.48
C ARG A 52 -1.75 4.60 8.06
N ILE A 53 -3.00 4.47 7.62
CA ILE A 53 -3.54 5.17 6.47
C ILE A 53 -4.41 6.29 7.02
N VAL A 54 -4.01 7.54 6.78
CA VAL A 54 -4.72 8.71 7.31
C VAL A 54 -5.85 9.16 6.40
N LYS A 55 -5.77 8.83 5.11
CA LYS A 55 -6.82 9.11 4.12
C LYS A 55 -6.80 8.07 3.01
N ILE A 56 -7.96 7.59 2.62
CA ILE A 56 -8.20 6.85 1.40
C ILE A 56 -9.55 7.25 0.81
N THR A 57 -9.58 7.52 -0.48
CA THR A 57 -10.79 7.91 -1.21
C THR A 57 -10.71 7.44 -2.66
N ASP A 58 -11.83 7.20 -3.30
CA ASP A 58 -11.93 6.77 -4.70
C ASP A 58 -12.39 7.87 -5.67
N THR A 59 -12.54 9.09 -5.17
CA THR A 59 -13.04 10.24 -5.95
C THR A 59 -12.05 11.40 -6.04
N ASP A 60 -11.18 11.56 -5.04
CA ASP A 60 -10.22 12.65 -4.97
C ASP A 60 -8.92 12.31 -5.72
N GLY A 61 -7.91 13.16 -5.52
CA GLY A 61 -6.58 13.00 -6.07
C GLY A 61 -6.36 13.73 -7.39
N ALA A 62 -5.11 13.75 -7.83
CA ALA A 62 -4.69 14.51 -9.00
C ALA A 62 -5.37 14.08 -10.31
N PHE A 63 -5.89 12.85 -10.37
CA PHE A 63 -6.55 12.28 -11.55
C PHE A 63 -8.05 12.00 -11.30
N GLU A 64 -8.60 12.42 -10.18
CA GLU A 64 -10.00 12.17 -9.78
C GLU A 64 -10.39 10.68 -9.83
N LYS A 65 -9.43 9.80 -9.50
CA LYS A 65 -9.57 8.33 -9.49
C LYS A 65 -9.27 7.72 -8.13
N GLY A 66 -9.01 8.58 -7.14
CA GLY A 66 -8.70 8.22 -5.78
C GLY A 66 -7.27 8.53 -5.36
N GLU A 67 -7.10 8.65 -4.06
CA GLU A 67 -5.80 8.82 -3.43
C GLU A 67 -5.68 8.04 -2.13
N ILE A 68 -4.44 7.72 -1.76
CA ILE A 68 -4.12 7.21 -0.42
C ILE A 68 -3.00 8.06 0.16
N ILE A 69 -3.16 8.44 1.43
CA ILE A 69 -2.12 9.05 2.25
C ILE A 69 -1.86 8.15 3.45
N ALA A 70 -0.63 7.68 3.59
CA ALA A 70 -0.20 6.82 4.69
C ALA A 70 1.06 7.37 5.34
N GLU A 71 1.31 6.96 6.57
CA GLU A 71 2.42 7.46 7.37
C GLU A 71 3.18 6.33 8.07
N LEU A 72 4.49 6.49 8.18
CA LEU A 72 5.41 5.68 8.98
C LEU A 72 6.13 6.61 9.96
N ASP A 73 6.02 6.35 11.25
CA ASP A 73 6.79 7.05 12.27
C ASP A 73 8.23 6.52 12.28
N ILE A 74 9.19 7.42 12.26
CA ILE A 74 10.61 7.05 12.25
C ILE A 74 11.13 7.09 13.69
N ALA A 75 11.64 5.94 14.11
CA ALA A 75 12.42 5.77 15.34
C ALA A 75 13.83 5.31 14.98
N SER A 76 14.83 5.76 15.70
CA SER A 76 16.24 5.47 15.42
C SER A 76 16.61 3.99 15.53
N ASN A 77 15.77 3.18 16.17
CA ASN A 77 15.93 1.74 16.35
C ASN A 77 15.15 0.89 15.32
N LEU A 78 14.65 1.48 14.23
CA LEU A 78 14.05 0.70 13.16
C LEU A 78 15.10 -0.21 12.52
N TRP A 79 14.73 -1.45 12.27
CA TRP A 79 15.60 -2.56 11.89
C TRP A 79 16.55 -2.25 10.72
N PHE A 80 16.10 -1.47 9.74
CA PHE A 80 16.90 -1.17 8.56
C PHE A 80 18.05 -0.21 8.85
N PHE A 81 18.00 0.59 9.91
CA PHE A 81 19.10 1.46 10.29
C PHE A 81 20.32 0.71 10.85
N ASP A 82 20.10 -0.49 11.42
CA ASP A 82 21.19 -1.31 11.95
C ASP A 82 22.04 -1.96 10.83
N CYS A 83 21.46 -2.15 9.65
CA CYS A 83 22.08 -2.91 8.57
C CYS A 83 22.30 -2.12 7.27
N HIS A 84 21.67 -0.96 7.14
CA HIS A 84 21.74 -0.17 5.91
C HIS A 84 22.09 1.31 6.21
N PHE A 85 23.36 1.64 6.35
CA PHE A 85 24.58 0.82 6.36
C PHE A 85 25.25 0.87 7.74
N PRO A 86 26.06 -0.13 8.13
CA PRO A 86 26.83 -0.05 9.37
C PRO A 86 27.72 1.22 9.39
N GLY A 87 27.47 2.12 10.36
CA GLY A 87 28.17 3.40 10.46
C GLY A 87 27.61 4.54 9.60
N ASP A 88 26.65 4.26 8.71
CA ASP A 88 25.95 5.26 7.86
C ASP A 88 24.48 4.89 7.72
N PRO A 89 23.67 5.03 8.78
CA PRO A 89 22.30 4.56 8.79
C PRO A 89 21.38 5.43 7.92
N VAL A 90 20.73 4.80 6.96
CA VAL A 90 19.74 5.40 6.07
C VAL A 90 18.67 4.38 5.71
N MET A 91 17.42 4.80 5.64
CA MET A 91 16.33 3.92 5.17
C MET A 91 16.57 3.51 3.71
N PRO A 92 16.55 2.20 3.37
CA PRO A 92 16.64 1.78 1.98
C PRO A 92 15.55 2.39 1.12
N GLY A 93 15.92 3.00 -0.01
CA GLY A 93 14.95 3.58 -0.95
C GLY A 93 13.96 2.56 -1.52
N CYS A 94 14.39 1.31 -1.67
CA CYS A 94 13.52 0.21 -2.11
C CYS A 94 12.36 -0.05 -1.15
N LEU A 95 12.51 0.21 0.15
CA LEU A 95 11.41 0.04 1.12
C LEU A 95 10.32 1.11 0.95
N GLY A 96 10.71 2.34 0.61
CA GLY A 96 9.74 3.38 0.25
C GLY A 96 8.99 3.09 -1.05
N LEU A 97 9.69 2.51 -2.04
CA LEU A 97 9.05 2.05 -3.27
C LEU A 97 8.09 0.90 -3.00
N ASP A 98 8.50 -0.09 -2.19
CA ASP A 98 7.63 -1.21 -1.83
C ASP A 98 6.39 -0.75 -1.06
N ALA A 99 6.54 0.23 -0.14
CA ALA A 99 5.41 0.85 0.54
C ALA A 99 4.37 1.43 -0.43
N MET A 100 4.81 2.06 -1.51
CA MET A 100 3.90 2.60 -2.52
C MET A 100 3.13 1.49 -3.23
N TRP A 101 3.77 0.36 -3.60
CA TRP A 101 3.08 -0.81 -4.15
C TRP A 101 2.12 -1.46 -3.14
N GLN A 102 2.51 -1.56 -1.86
CA GLN A 102 1.65 -2.05 -0.79
C GLN A 102 0.34 -1.24 -0.72
N LEU A 103 0.44 0.09 -0.83
CA LEU A 103 -0.72 0.99 -0.79
C LEU A 103 -1.61 0.87 -2.02
N VAL A 104 -1.06 0.71 -3.22
CA VAL A 104 -1.87 0.44 -4.42
C VAL A 104 -2.62 -0.89 -4.28
N GLY A 105 -1.96 -1.94 -3.79
CA GLY A 105 -2.60 -3.23 -3.50
C GLY A 105 -3.69 -3.14 -2.43
N PHE A 106 -3.45 -2.37 -1.38
CA PHE A 106 -4.45 -2.10 -0.33
C PHE A 106 -5.67 -1.38 -0.91
N PHE A 107 -5.47 -0.37 -1.77
CA PHE A 107 -6.56 0.35 -2.44
C PHE A 107 -7.47 -0.59 -3.21
N LEU A 108 -6.90 -1.52 -3.98
CA LEU A 108 -7.69 -2.49 -4.74
C LEU A 108 -8.52 -3.42 -3.83
N GLY A 109 -7.93 -3.87 -2.71
CA GLY A 109 -8.65 -4.64 -1.70
C GLY A 109 -9.75 -3.84 -1.01
N TRP A 110 -9.48 -2.59 -0.67
CA TRP A 110 -10.46 -1.66 -0.09
C TRP A 110 -11.66 -1.41 -1.02
N LYS A 111 -11.41 -1.34 -2.34
CA LYS A 111 -12.46 -1.27 -3.38
C LYS A 111 -13.22 -2.59 -3.55
N GLY A 112 -12.86 -3.66 -2.84
CA GLY A 112 -13.50 -4.97 -2.92
C GLY A 112 -12.94 -5.89 -4.03
N GLY A 113 -11.79 -5.58 -4.59
CA GLY A 113 -11.12 -6.43 -5.58
C GLY A 113 -10.71 -7.78 -4.98
N PRO A 114 -11.13 -8.93 -5.57
CA PRO A 114 -10.72 -10.23 -5.11
C PRO A 114 -9.30 -10.60 -5.59
N GLY A 115 -8.60 -11.39 -4.79
CA GLY A 115 -7.31 -11.98 -5.17
C GLY A 115 -6.11 -11.40 -4.44
N LYS A 116 -4.97 -12.06 -4.60
CA LYS A 116 -3.70 -11.74 -3.95
C LYS A 116 -2.92 -10.70 -4.75
N GLY A 117 -2.39 -9.69 -4.08
CA GLY A 117 -1.63 -8.60 -4.70
C GLY A 117 -0.26 -9.03 -5.21
N ARG A 118 0.10 -8.53 -6.40
CA ARG A 118 1.46 -8.62 -6.96
C ARG A 118 1.85 -7.29 -7.59
N ALA A 119 3.05 -6.82 -7.27
CA ALA A 119 3.66 -5.70 -7.97
C ALA A 119 4.01 -6.14 -9.40
N LEU A 120 3.60 -5.35 -10.38
CA LEU A 120 3.81 -5.66 -11.80
C LEU A 120 4.88 -4.78 -12.45
N GLY A 121 5.21 -3.66 -11.83
CA GLY A 121 6.24 -2.77 -12.33
C GLY A 121 6.03 -1.33 -11.90
N VAL A 122 6.92 -0.50 -12.38
CA VAL A 122 6.92 0.96 -12.22
C VAL A 122 7.51 1.57 -13.50
N GLY A 123 7.04 2.73 -13.88
CA GLY A 123 7.56 3.44 -15.05
C GLY A 123 8.93 4.08 -14.78
N GLU A 124 8.97 4.98 -13.82
CA GLU A 124 10.20 5.67 -13.40
C GLU A 124 10.20 5.87 -11.89
N VAL A 125 11.36 5.75 -11.27
CA VAL A 125 11.57 6.14 -9.87
C VAL A 125 12.72 7.12 -9.80
N LYS A 126 12.52 8.23 -9.09
CA LYS A 126 13.56 9.22 -8.81
C LYS A 126 13.77 9.33 -7.31
N PHE A 127 15.00 9.09 -6.86
CA PHE A 127 15.43 9.32 -5.49
C PHE A 127 16.16 10.65 -5.42
N THR A 128 15.58 11.61 -4.70
CA THR A 128 16.10 12.99 -4.58
C THR A 128 16.45 13.38 -3.15
N GLY A 129 16.29 12.45 -2.21
CA GLY A 129 16.60 12.63 -0.81
C GLY A 129 16.68 11.30 -0.08
N GLN A 130 16.81 11.37 1.24
CA GLN A 130 17.00 10.21 2.11
C GLN A 130 16.25 10.38 3.43
N THR A 131 15.97 9.26 4.10
CA THR A 131 15.39 9.23 5.44
C THR A 131 16.46 8.78 6.43
N LEU A 132 16.84 9.66 7.34
CA LEU A 132 17.84 9.41 8.38
C LEU A 132 17.16 9.03 9.71
N PRO A 133 17.89 8.42 10.67
CA PRO A 133 17.36 8.08 12.00
C PRO A 133 16.85 9.29 12.80
N THR A 134 17.27 10.50 12.44
CA THR A 134 16.84 11.77 13.05
C THR A 134 15.52 12.30 12.50
N ALA A 135 15.01 11.73 11.40
CA ALA A 135 13.69 12.06 10.87
C ALA A 135 12.58 11.68 11.86
N LYS A 136 11.42 12.30 11.72
CA LYS A 136 10.25 12.02 12.56
C LYS A 136 9.23 11.14 11.85
N LYS A 137 8.98 11.41 10.57
CA LYS A 137 7.90 10.78 9.84
C LYS A 137 8.17 10.71 8.35
N VAL A 138 7.83 9.57 7.75
CA VAL A 138 7.68 9.39 6.32
C VAL A 138 6.20 9.43 5.98
N THR A 139 5.83 10.16 4.94
CA THR A 139 4.47 10.23 4.39
C THR A 139 4.48 9.72 2.96
N TYR A 140 3.60 8.77 2.66
CA TYR A 140 3.37 8.24 1.33
C TYR A 140 2.09 8.85 0.76
N LYS A 141 2.18 9.44 -0.44
CA LYS A 141 1.03 10.02 -1.14
C LYS A 141 0.87 9.31 -2.48
N ILE A 142 -0.19 8.56 -2.65
CA ILE A 142 -0.48 7.78 -3.84
C ILE A 142 -1.67 8.38 -4.57
N GLN A 143 -1.51 8.64 -5.86
CA GLN A 143 -2.53 9.21 -6.74
C GLN A 143 -2.93 8.17 -7.79
N MET A 144 -4.14 7.64 -7.70
CA MET A 144 -4.62 6.62 -8.63
C MET A 144 -4.89 7.22 -10.00
N LYS A 145 -4.19 6.72 -11.02
CA LYS A 145 -4.37 7.11 -12.44
C LYS A 145 -5.41 6.26 -13.14
N ARG A 146 -5.42 4.98 -12.83
CA ARG A 146 -6.33 4.01 -13.43
C ARG A 146 -6.65 2.89 -12.47
N VAL A 147 -7.93 2.56 -12.37
CA VAL A 147 -8.44 1.44 -11.55
C VAL A 147 -9.30 0.55 -12.44
N ILE A 148 -8.93 -0.70 -12.58
CA ILE A 148 -9.65 -1.70 -13.37
C ILE A 148 -10.19 -2.74 -12.38
N MET A 149 -11.52 -2.89 -12.33
CA MET A 149 -12.23 -3.76 -11.40
C MET A 149 -13.18 -4.70 -12.18
N ARG A 150 -12.62 -5.47 -13.14
CA ARG A 150 -13.37 -6.42 -13.97
C ARG A 150 -12.72 -7.79 -13.90
N LYS A 151 -12.57 -8.49 -15.04
CA LYS A 151 -11.80 -9.76 -15.13
C LYS A 151 -10.34 -9.59 -14.69
N LEU A 152 -9.73 -8.49 -15.08
CA LEU A 152 -8.44 -8.03 -14.56
C LEU A 152 -8.70 -7.01 -13.44
N ILE A 153 -8.14 -7.26 -12.27
CA ILE A 153 -8.10 -6.28 -11.17
C ILE A 153 -6.71 -5.67 -11.18
N MET A 154 -6.61 -4.38 -11.50
CA MET A 154 -5.31 -3.71 -11.59
C MET A 154 -5.44 -2.23 -11.23
N GLY A 155 -4.46 -1.72 -10.50
CA GLY A 155 -4.25 -0.30 -10.22
C GLY A 155 -2.99 0.22 -10.88
N ILE A 156 -3.06 1.42 -11.43
CA ILE A 156 -1.92 2.21 -11.88
C ILE A 156 -1.97 3.55 -11.15
N ALA A 157 -0.84 3.93 -10.55
CA ALA A 157 -0.76 5.13 -9.71
C ALA A 157 0.58 5.85 -9.88
N ASP A 158 0.60 7.13 -9.56
CA ASP A 158 1.82 7.86 -9.26
C ASP A 158 1.96 8.01 -7.74
N GLY A 159 3.19 8.09 -7.26
CA GLY A 159 3.47 8.19 -5.84
C GLY A 159 4.55 9.21 -5.53
N VAL A 160 4.43 9.83 -4.35
CA VAL A 160 5.45 10.68 -3.76
C VAL A 160 5.69 10.22 -2.32
N VAL A 161 6.96 10.13 -1.95
CA VAL A 161 7.38 9.90 -0.56
C VAL A 161 7.98 11.17 -0.02
N GLU A 162 7.49 11.62 1.12
CA GLU A 162 8.00 12.78 1.85
C GLU A 162 8.63 12.35 3.17
N VAL A 163 9.67 13.04 3.59
CA VAL A 163 10.22 12.96 4.95
C VAL A 163 10.09 14.32 5.61
N ASP A 164 9.40 14.37 6.75
CA ASP A 164 9.13 15.61 7.50
C ASP A 164 8.58 16.74 6.61
N GLY A 165 7.69 16.38 5.65
CA GLY A 165 7.04 17.29 4.72
C GLY A 165 7.86 17.66 3.48
N ARG A 166 9.06 17.09 3.30
CA ARG A 166 9.90 17.33 2.11
C ARG A 166 9.85 16.12 1.16
N PRO A 167 9.50 16.28 -0.12
CA PRO A 167 9.56 15.20 -1.10
C PRO A 167 10.99 14.65 -1.24
N ILE A 168 11.13 13.32 -1.18
CA ILE A 168 12.41 12.63 -1.32
C ILE A 168 12.40 11.55 -2.41
N TYR A 169 11.22 11.02 -2.78
CA TYR A 169 11.07 10.08 -3.88
C TYR A 169 9.85 10.48 -4.72
N SER A 170 9.92 10.18 -6.00
CA SER A 170 8.75 10.14 -6.87
C SER A 170 8.77 8.85 -7.69
N ALA A 171 7.59 8.31 -7.92
CA ALA A 171 7.38 7.15 -8.79
C ALA A 171 6.21 7.40 -9.73
N THR A 172 6.36 7.03 -10.99
CA THR A 172 5.29 7.10 -11.98
C THR A 172 4.91 5.70 -12.43
N ASP A 173 3.62 5.51 -12.73
CA ASP A 173 3.07 4.25 -13.24
C ASP A 173 3.39 3.04 -12.37
N LEU A 174 3.24 3.19 -11.05
CA LEU A 174 3.22 2.06 -10.11
C LEU A 174 2.08 1.12 -10.51
N LYS A 175 2.38 -0.13 -10.81
CA LYS A 175 1.40 -1.11 -11.27
C LYS A 175 1.28 -2.25 -10.28
N VAL A 176 0.05 -2.54 -9.84
CA VAL A 176 -0.28 -3.69 -9.00
C VAL A 176 -1.51 -4.38 -9.57
N GLY A 177 -1.47 -5.71 -9.60
CA GLY A 177 -2.61 -6.55 -9.95
C GLY A 177 -3.05 -7.41 -8.78
N LEU A 178 -4.34 -7.79 -8.74
CA LEU A 178 -4.85 -8.83 -7.85
C LEU A 178 -5.15 -10.08 -8.67
N PHE A 179 -4.69 -11.24 -8.18
CA PHE A 179 -4.78 -12.53 -8.86
C PHE A 179 -5.44 -13.57 -7.95
N GLN A 180 -6.48 -14.25 -8.44
CA GLN A 180 -7.12 -15.34 -7.71
C GLN A 180 -6.27 -16.61 -7.77
N ASP A 181 -5.59 -16.84 -8.89
CA ASP A 181 -4.60 -17.89 -9.05
C ASP A 181 -3.22 -17.28 -9.28
N THR A 182 -2.28 -17.61 -8.42
CA THR A 182 -0.88 -17.15 -8.47
C THR A 182 0.10 -18.27 -8.82
N SER A 183 -0.38 -19.46 -9.21
CA SER A 183 0.46 -20.63 -9.48
C SER A 183 1.35 -20.47 -10.72
N SER A 184 0.97 -19.56 -11.63
CA SER A 184 1.70 -19.28 -12.87
C SER A 184 2.51 -17.98 -12.84
N PHE A 185 2.69 -17.39 -11.66
CA PHE A 185 3.37 -16.09 -11.48
C PHE A 185 4.85 -16.26 -11.13
#